data_6704d4835e1eb639e198769856754cf5
#
_entry.id   6704d4835e1eb639e198769856754cf5
#
_cell.length_a   1.000
_cell.length_b   1.000
_cell.length_c   1.000
_cell.angle_alpha   90.00
_cell.angle_beta   90.00
_cell.angle_gamma   90.00
#
_symmetry.space_group_name_H-M   'P 1'
#
loop_
_entity.id
_entity.type
_entity.pdbx_description
1 polymer ?
#
loop_
_entity_poly.entity_id
_entity_poly.type
_entity_poly.pdbx_seq_one_letter_code
_entity_poly.pdbx_strand_id
1 'polypeptide(L)'
;MKEIKYLSLKDINAPYEKDIQHAIAEVVSSGWYLQGKHIHNFESHYAEYIGTRHCISCGNGLDALKLMLQGEMILGRMQPGDEVLVAANTYIATILAI
;
A
#
# COMPACT_ATOMS: atom_id res chain seq x y z
N MET A 1 -4.92 -15.10 35.24
CA MET A 1 -3.76 -14.55 34.53
C MET A 1 -4.27 -13.66 33.42
N LYS A 2 -3.69 -12.46 33.21
CA LYS A 2 -4.07 -11.58 32.12
C LYS A 2 -3.48 -12.18 30.82
N GLU A 3 -4.31 -12.44 29.84
CA GLU A 3 -3.87 -12.95 28.54
C GLU A 3 -3.01 -11.89 27.84
N ILE A 4 -1.81 -12.27 27.42
CA ILE A 4 -0.91 -11.39 26.65
C ILE A 4 -1.09 -11.76 25.18
N LYS A 5 -1.68 -10.86 24.39
CA LYS A 5 -1.85 -11.03 22.94
C LYS A 5 -0.54 -10.78 22.23
N TYR A 6 -0.22 -11.61 21.23
CA TYR A 6 0.93 -11.41 20.37
C TYR A 6 0.88 -10.05 19.62
N LEU A 7 -0.31 -9.69 19.14
CA LEU A 7 -0.57 -8.42 18.46
C LEU A 7 -2.01 -7.97 18.74
N SER A 8 -2.19 -6.72 19.13
CA SER A 8 -3.51 -6.10 19.29
C SER A 8 -3.59 -4.87 18.39
N LEU A 9 -4.19 -5.00 17.23
CA LEU A 9 -4.42 -3.88 16.31
C LEU A 9 -5.27 -2.77 16.97
N LYS A 10 -6.19 -3.15 17.86
CA LYS A 10 -6.99 -2.18 18.64
C LYS A 10 -6.10 -1.26 19.46
N ASP A 11 -5.12 -1.85 20.19
CA ASP A 11 -4.25 -1.06 21.08
C ASP A 11 -3.26 -0.21 20.28
N ILE A 12 -2.78 -0.72 19.14
CA ILE A 12 -1.91 0.04 18.22
C ILE A 12 -2.64 1.24 17.64
N ASN A 13 -3.90 1.09 17.27
CA ASN A 13 -4.69 2.15 16.64
C ASN A 13 -5.34 3.11 17.64
N ALA A 14 -5.45 2.72 18.92
CA ALA A 14 -6.13 3.53 19.95
C ALA A 14 -5.63 4.99 20.04
N PRO A 15 -4.32 5.30 19.95
CA PRO A 15 -3.85 6.69 19.97
C PRO A 15 -4.36 7.53 18.79
N TYR A 16 -4.70 6.91 17.67
CA TYR A 16 -5.12 7.54 16.42
C TYR A 16 -6.63 7.42 16.16
N GLU A 17 -7.38 6.83 17.10
CA GLU A 17 -8.80 6.48 16.89
C GLU A 17 -9.65 7.67 16.45
N LYS A 18 -9.47 8.84 17.09
CA LYS A 18 -10.24 10.05 16.76
C LYS A 18 -9.94 10.54 15.35
N ASP A 19 -8.68 10.54 14.94
CA ASP A 19 -8.26 11.01 13.62
C ASP A 19 -8.74 10.06 12.53
N ILE A 20 -8.66 8.75 12.79
CA ILE A 20 -9.19 7.70 11.90
C ILE A 20 -10.70 7.87 11.71
N GLN A 21 -11.46 8.02 12.81
CA GLN A 21 -12.91 8.21 12.74
C GLN A 21 -13.29 9.50 12.01
N HIS A 22 -12.55 10.58 12.23
CA HIS A 22 -12.77 11.84 11.53
C HIS A 22 -12.54 11.69 10.02
N ALA A 23 -11.42 11.10 9.60
CA ALA A 23 -11.11 10.86 8.20
C ALA A 23 -12.16 9.98 7.51
N ILE A 24 -12.62 8.92 8.19
CA ILE A 24 -13.70 8.05 7.68
C ILE A 24 -15.00 8.87 7.50
N ALA A 25 -15.38 9.67 8.50
CA ALA A 25 -16.60 10.49 8.44
C ALA A 25 -16.53 11.52 7.29
N GLU A 26 -15.37 12.15 7.06
CA GLU A 26 -15.16 13.05 5.93
C GLU A 26 -15.39 12.35 4.57
N VAL A 27 -14.83 11.14 4.39
CA VAL A 27 -15.01 10.37 3.16
C VAL A 27 -16.47 10.00 2.95
N VAL A 28 -17.13 9.48 4.00
CA VAL A 28 -18.54 9.07 3.92
C VAL A 28 -19.44 10.27 3.61
N SER A 29 -19.23 11.42 4.26
CA SER A 29 -20.05 12.60 4.04
C SER A 29 -19.82 13.24 2.67
N SER A 30 -18.64 13.11 2.09
CA SER A 30 -18.33 13.63 0.76
C SER A 30 -19.01 12.83 -0.37
N GLY A 31 -19.34 11.55 -0.13
CA GLY A 31 -19.83 10.63 -1.16
C GLY A 31 -18.77 10.25 -2.20
N TRP A 32 -17.51 10.71 -2.05
CA TRP A 32 -16.43 10.43 -2.99
C TRP A 32 -15.49 9.38 -2.41
N TYR A 33 -15.67 8.13 -2.81
CA TYR A 33 -15.03 6.96 -2.19
C TYR A 33 -13.73 6.51 -2.88
N LEU A 34 -13.49 6.90 -4.14
CA LEU A 34 -12.32 6.47 -4.92
C LEU A 34 -11.53 7.68 -5.40
N GLN A 35 -10.21 7.61 -5.31
CA GLN A 35 -9.28 8.64 -5.77
C GLN A 35 -9.63 10.05 -5.27
N GLY A 36 -10.11 10.13 -4.02
CA GLY A 36 -10.47 11.40 -3.40
C GLY A 36 -9.30 12.11 -2.71
N LYS A 37 -9.62 13.21 -2.05
CA LYS A 37 -8.68 14.08 -1.33
C LYS A 37 -7.71 13.32 -0.41
N HIS A 38 -8.20 12.31 0.34
CA HIS A 38 -7.37 11.56 1.29
C HIS A 38 -6.31 10.70 0.61
N ILE A 39 -6.62 10.12 -0.56
CA ILE A 39 -5.65 9.37 -1.36
C ILE A 39 -4.56 10.30 -1.87
N HIS A 40 -4.92 11.43 -2.47
CA HIS A 40 -3.94 12.40 -2.96
C HIS A 40 -3.05 12.96 -1.85
N ASN A 41 -3.62 13.26 -0.69
CA ASN A 41 -2.85 13.71 0.46
C ASN A 41 -1.87 12.61 0.93
N PHE A 42 -2.32 11.36 1.02
CA PHE A 42 -1.46 10.23 1.38
C PHE A 42 -0.32 10.08 0.38
N GLU A 43 -0.60 10.06 -0.91
CA GLU A 43 0.40 9.92 -1.97
C GLU A 43 1.47 11.02 -1.89
N SER A 44 1.05 12.25 -1.68
CA SER A 44 1.96 13.39 -1.56
C SER A 44 2.86 13.29 -0.33
N HIS A 45 2.27 13.05 0.86
CA HIS A 45 3.03 12.94 2.11
C HIS A 45 3.94 11.70 2.13
N TYR A 46 3.48 10.59 1.56
CA TYR A 46 4.27 9.38 1.51
C TYR A 46 5.45 9.51 0.54
N ALA A 47 5.24 10.15 -0.61
CA ALA A 47 6.32 10.46 -1.54
C ALA A 47 7.40 11.35 -0.88
N GLU A 48 6.97 12.40 -0.16
CA GLU A 48 7.86 13.27 0.61
C GLU A 48 8.62 12.49 1.69
N TYR A 49 7.91 11.67 2.48
CA TYR A 49 8.50 10.88 3.55
C TYR A 49 9.58 9.90 3.06
N ILE A 50 9.35 9.24 1.92
CA ILE A 50 10.31 8.29 1.31
C ILE A 50 11.40 9.01 0.51
N GLY A 51 11.18 10.27 0.12
CA GLY A 51 12.10 11.03 -0.74
C GLY A 51 11.99 10.67 -2.22
N THR A 52 10.83 10.17 -2.66
CA THR A 52 10.53 9.88 -4.06
C THR A 52 9.78 11.04 -4.70
N ARG A 53 9.79 11.08 -6.04
CA ARG A 53 9.09 12.13 -6.78
C ARG A 53 7.58 11.92 -6.80
N HIS A 54 7.15 10.66 -6.79
CA HIS A 54 5.76 10.26 -6.88
C HIS A 54 5.48 9.05 -5.99
N CYS A 55 4.26 8.96 -5.50
CA CYS A 55 3.67 7.78 -4.90
C CYS A 55 2.34 7.51 -5.60
N ILE A 56 2.06 6.27 -5.95
CA ILE A 56 0.83 5.87 -6.62
C ILE A 56 0.17 4.79 -5.77
N SER A 57 -1.04 5.06 -5.32
CA SER A 57 -1.84 4.10 -4.56
C SER A 57 -2.40 3.00 -5.46
N CYS A 58 -2.46 1.79 -4.93
CA CYS A 58 -3.05 0.63 -5.59
C CYS A 58 -3.89 -0.18 -4.59
N GLY A 59 -4.65 -1.16 -5.08
CA GLY A 59 -5.59 -1.91 -4.26
C GLY A 59 -4.94 -2.78 -3.17
N ASN A 60 -3.77 -3.34 -3.48
CA ASN A 60 -3.05 -4.25 -2.58
C ASN A 60 -1.60 -4.44 -3.02
N GLY A 61 -0.80 -5.16 -2.21
CA GLY A 61 0.61 -5.39 -2.50
C GLY A 61 0.88 -6.26 -3.73
N LEU A 62 0.01 -7.18 -4.08
CA LEU A 62 0.13 -7.97 -5.31
C LEU A 62 -0.01 -7.08 -6.55
N ASP A 63 -0.99 -6.19 -6.55
CA ASP A 63 -1.18 -5.24 -7.64
C ASP A 63 0.01 -4.28 -7.75
N ALA A 64 0.54 -3.83 -6.60
CA ALA A 64 1.76 -3.01 -6.58
C ALA A 64 2.94 -3.70 -7.26
N LEU A 65 3.20 -4.97 -6.93
CA LEU A 65 4.27 -5.75 -7.54
C LEU A 65 4.06 -5.94 -9.04
N LYS A 66 2.84 -6.29 -9.47
CA LYS A 66 2.50 -6.39 -10.89
C LYS A 66 2.71 -5.09 -11.65
N LEU A 67 2.24 -3.98 -11.08
CA LEU A 67 2.40 -2.66 -11.70
C LEU A 67 3.87 -2.26 -11.83
N MET A 68 4.71 -2.58 -10.84
CA MET A 68 6.16 -2.34 -10.93
C MET A 68 6.79 -3.14 -12.06
N LEU A 69 6.52 -4.43 -12.18
CA LEU A 69 7.06 -5.28 -13.25
C LEU A 69 6.56 -4.82 -14.62
N GLN A 70 5.28 -4.50 -14.75
CA GLN A 70 4.73 -3.94 -15.98
C GLN A 70 5.37 -2.59 -16.35
N GLY A 71 5.64 -1.74 -15.37
CA GLY A 71 6.35 -0.49 -15.56
C GLY A 71 7.75 -0.69 -16.13
N GLU A 72 8.51 -1.65 -15.60
CA GLU A 72 9.85 -2.00 -16.12
C GLU A 72 9.79 -2.54 -17.55
N MET A 73 8.76 -3.33 -17.88
CA MET A 73 8.54 -3.79 -19.26
C MET A 73 8.21 -2.64 -20.22
N ILE A 74 7.34 -1.71 -19.80
CA ILE A 74 7.00 -0.53 -20.62
C ILE A 74 8.22 0.36 -20.85
N LEU A 75 9.11 0.48 -19.87
CA LEU A 75 10.36 1.23 -19.98
C LEU A 75 11.45 0.50 -20.79
N GLY A 76 11.17 -0.71 -21.26
CA GLY A 76 12.13 -1.53 -22.02
C GLY A 76 13.30 -2.06 -21.20
N ARG A 77 13.17 -2.11 -19.88
CA ARG A 77 14.21 -2.61 -18.97
C ARG A 77 14.03 -4.08 -18.63
N MET A 78 12.87 -4.64 -18.96
CA MET A 78 12.49 -6.01 -18.74
C MET A 78 11.65 -6.52 -19.91
N GLN A 79 11.73 -7.82 -20.20
CA GLN A 79 10.94 -8.46 -21.24
C GLN A 79 10.44 -9.84 -20.79
N PRO A 80 9.37 -10.37 -21.41
CA PRO A 80 8.92 -11.74 -21.10
C PRO A 80 10.02 -12.75 -21.26
N GLY A 81 10.23 -13.60 -20.23
CA GLY A 81 11.30 -14.59 -20.19
C GLY A 81 12.53 -14.17 -19.39
N ASP A 82 12.62 -12.92 -18.94
CA ASP A 82 13.67 -12.50 -18.02
C ASP A 82 13.51 -13.16 -16.65
N GLU A 83 14.62 -13.40 -15.98
CA GLU A 83 14.65 -14.02 -14.65
C GLU A 83 14.45 -12.98 -13.54
N VAL A 84 13.59 -13.34 -12.57
CA VAL A 84 13.34 -12.51 -11.38
C VAL A 84 13.80 -13.26 -10.14
N LEU A 85 14.75 -12.69 -9.40
CA LEU A 85 15.24 -13.25 -8.14
C LEU A 85 14.29 -12.90 -7.00
N VAL A 86 13.83 -13.94 -6.30
CA VAL A 86 12.95 -13.79 -5.13
C VAL A 86 13.46 -14.57 -3.94
N ALA A 87 13.19 -14.10 -2.72
CA ALA A 87 13.51 -14.84 -1.52
C ALA A 87 12.64 -16.11 -1.42
N ALA A 88 13.26 -17.24 -1.05
CA ALA A 88 12.55 -18.53 -0.97
C ALA A 88 11.43 -18.56 0.08
N ASN A 89 11.48 -17.69 1.10
CA ASN A 89 10.51 -17.59 2.18
C ASN A 89 9.59 -16.36 2.06
N THR A 90 9.47 -15.81 0.84
CA THR A 90 8.57 -14.66 0.60
C THR A 90 7.10 -15.07 0.67
N TYR A 91 6.22 -14.09 0.87
CA TYR A 91 4.80 -14.30 0.74
C TYR A 91 4.42 -14.62 -0.71
N ILE A 92 3.45 -15.50 -0.89
CA ILE A 92 3.06 -16.03 -2.21
C ILE A 92 2.76 -14.94 -3.26
N ALA A 93 2.29 -13.77 -2.85
CA ALA A 93 1.99 -12.66 -3.73
C ALA A 93 3.19 -12.24 -4.60
N THR A 94 4.42 -12.37 -4.07
CA THR A 94 5.64 -12.04 -4.83
C THR A 94 5.82 -12.96 -6.04
N ILE A 95 5.55 -14.26 -5.85
CA ILE A 95 5.64 -15.26 -6.95
C ILE A 95 4.47 -15.08 -7.92
N LEU A 96 3.27 -14.76 -7.42
CA LEU A 96 2.09 -14.55 -8.28
C LEU A 96 2.15 -13.26 -9.10
N ALA A 97 3.05 -12.34 -8.78
CA ALA A 97 3.23 -11.10 -9.51
C ALA A 97 4.12 -11.26 -10.76
N ILE A 98 4.93 -12.30 -10.80
CA ILE A 98 5.85 -12.64 -11.89
C ILE A 98 5.14 -13.51 -12.91
#